data_9527f0f50abd95ab0c3f1ff6b444aa99
#
_entry.id   9527f0f50abd95ab0c3f1ff6b444aa99
#
_cell.length_a   1.000
_cell.length_b   1.000
_cell.length_c   1.000
_cell.angle_alpha   90.00
_cell.angle_beta   90.00
_cell.angle_gamma   90.00
#
_symmetry.space_group_name_H-M   'P 1'
#
loop_
_entity.id
_entity.type
_entity.pdbx_description
1 polymer ?
#
loop_
_entity_poly.entity_id
_entity_poly.type
_entity_poly.pdbx_seq_one_letter_code
_entity_poly.pdbx_strand_id
1 'polypeptide(L)'
;SSVGVTRVDAPEDLKPAIDKAFKYQGSILIEKGVDKAREVFCAVVGSGKNIHTSLCGELKAVNSAFFDYKAKYEDPHGCDMKIPADIPQETQDKMRKASAVVFKVLRGCGLARMDFLLGSDGKFYFSEINTLPGMSATSLFPQLWQASGKKYEDILDSLIKSAFDRKRENESYSIER
;
A
#
# COMPACT_ATOMS: atom_id res chain seq x y z
N SER A 1 -5.11 9.31 -0.09
CA SER A 1 -6.35 9.29 -0.91
C SER A 1 -6.36 10.41 -1.97
N SER A 2 -5.19 10.77 -2.50
CA SER A 2 -4.99 11.74 -3.60
C SER A 2 -5.51 13.16 -3.33
N VAL A 3 -5.90 13.50 -2.11
CA VAL A 3 -6.26 14.88 -1.74
C VAL A 3 -4.99 15.75 -1.79
N GLY A 4 -5.04 16.85 -2.55
CA GLY A 4 -3.87 17.72 -2.75
C GLY A 4 -2.89 17.24 -3.81
N VAL A 5 -3.08 16.07 -4.41
CA VAL A 5 -2.28 15.57 -5.53
C VAL A 5 -2.80 16.20 -6.84
N THR A 6 -1.86 16.61 -7.68
CA THR A 6 -2.18 17.15 -9.01
C THR A 6 -1.22 16.52 -10.03
N ARG A 7 -1.78 15.90 -11.06
CA ARG A 7 -1.00 15.46 -12.21
C ARG A 7 -0.68 16.67 -13.09
N VAL A 8 0.57 16.74 -13.53
CA VAL A 8 1.07 17.81 -14.40
C VAL A 8 1.57 17.15 -15.68
N ASP A 9 0.95 17.49 -16.81
CA ASP A 9 1.29 16.94 -18.11
C ASP A 9 2.07 17.95 -18.98
N ALA A 10 2.01 19.26 -18.64
CA ALA A 10 2.71 20.33 -19.36
C ALA A 10 3.49 21.22 -18.37
N PRO A 11 4.67 21.75 -18.77
CA PRO A 11 5.51 22.58 -17.90
C PRO A 11 4.78 23.82 -17.33
N GLU A 12 3.88 24.42 -18.11
CA GLU A 12 3.07 25.59 -17.72
C GLU A 12 2.12 25.32 -16.54
N ASP A 13 1.69 24.05 -16.36
CA ASP A 13 0.78 23.66 -15.28
C ASP A 13 1.53 23.39 -13.96
N LEU A 14 2.86 23.32 -13.99
CA LEU A 14 3.65 22.96 -12.79
C LEU A 14 3.50 24.01 -11.69
N LYS A 15 3.62 25.28 -12.02
CA LYS A 15 3.51 26.35 -11.00
C LYS A 15 2.12 26.40 -10.36
N PRO A 16 0.99 26.40 -11.10
CA PRO A 16 -0.33 26.29 -10.51
C PRO A 16 -0.52 25.06 -9.60
N ALA A 17 0.03 23.91 -9.98
CA ALA A 17 -0.03 22.68 -9.18
C ALA A 17 0.74 22.83 -7.86
N ILE A 18 1.94 23.42 -7.88
CA ILE A 18 2.74 23.75 -6.70
C ILE A 18 1.98 24.69 -5.77
N ASP A 19 1.46 25.80 -6.29
CA ASP A 19 0.71 26.79 -5.51
C ASP A 19 -0.54 26.17 -4.87
N LYS A 20 -1.18 25.21 -5.56
CA LYS A 20 -2.30 24.44 -5.01
C LYS A 20 -1.86 23.49 -3.89
N ALA A 21 -0.76 22.78 -4.07
CA ALA A 21 -0.25 21.82 -3.08
C ALA A 21 0.15 22.52 -1.77
N PHE A 22 0.78 23.68 -1.84
CA PHE A 22 1.13 24.50 -0.65
C PHE A 22 -0.07 24.98 0.18
N LYS A 23 -1.30 24.92 -0.35
CA LYS A 23 -2.50 25.20 0.46
C LYS A 23 -2.81 24.09 1.47
N TYR A 24 -2.26 22.90 1.28
CA TYR A 24 -2.49 21.74 2.15
C TYR A 24 -1.37 21.53 3.15
N GLN A 25 -0.11 21.81 2.77
CA GLN A 25 1.06 21.52 3.61
C GLN A 25 2.21 22.47 3.28
N GLY A 26 3.06 22.77 4.29
CA GLY A 26 4.24 23.63 4.15
C GLY A 26 5.42 22.97 3.39
N SER A 27 5.37 21.66 3.16
CA SER A 27 6.32 20.92 2.32
C SER A 27 5.54 20.11 1.29
N ILE A 28 6.03 20.09 0.06
CA ILE A 28 5.40 19.35 -1.04
C ILE A 28 6.40 18.38 -1.67
N LEU A 29 5.87 17.33 -2.29
CA LEU A 29 6.63 16.35 -3.03
C LEU A 29 6.33 16.52 -4.53
N ILE A 30 7.38 16.57 -5.34
CA ILE A 30 7.29 16.56 -6.81
C ILE A 30 7.94 15.29 -7.28
N GLU A 31 7.15 14.44 -7.93
CA GLU A 31 7.59 13.12 -8.37
C GLU A 31 7.43 12.97 -9.88
N LYS A 32 8.28 12.13 -10.46
CA LYS A 32 8.06 11.71 -11.85
C LYS A 32 6.82 10.83 -11.92
N GLY A 33 5.86 11.20 -12.76
CA GLY A 33 4.67 10.38 -13.01
C GLY A 33 5.03 9.04 -13.66
N VAL A 34 4.24 8.01 -13.34
CA VAL A 34 4.31 6.70 -13.99
C VAL A 34 3.12 6.59 -14.94
N ASP A 35 3.40 6.67 -16.24
CA ASP A 35 2.34 6.64 -17.23
C ASP A 35 1.62 5.30 -17.29
N LYS A 36 0.27 5.36 -17.40
CA LYS A 36 -0.60 4.18 -17.48
C LYS A 36 -0.30 3.15 -16.39
N ALA A 37 0.07 3.66 -15.19
CA ALA A 37 0.38 2.81 -14.06
C ALA A 37 -0.83 1.96 -13.66
N ARG A 38 -0.55 0.69 -13.37
CA ARG A 38 -1.48 -0.21 -12.68
C ARG A 38 -1.23 -0.11 -11.18
N GLU A 39 -2.28 0.01 -10.39
CA GLU A 39 -2.17 0.02 -8.93
C GLU A 39 -2.16 -1.42 -8.39
N VAL A 40 -1.06 -1.81 -7.78
CA VAL A 40 -0.85 -3.15 -7.22
C VAL A 40 -0.60 -3.05 -5.73
N PHE A 41 -1.22 -3.93 -4.96
CA PHE A 41 -1.23 -3.90 -3.50
C PHE A 41 -0.69 -5.20 -2.92
N CYS A 42 0.00 -5.10 -1.79
CA CYS A 42 0.46 -6.25 -1.02
C CYS A 42 0.22 -5.99 0.47
N ALA A 43 -0.46 -6.90 1.15
CA ALA A 43 -0.65 -6.82 2.59
C ALA A 43 0.54 -7.43 3.33
N VAL A 44 0.91 -6.82 4.46
CA VAL A 44 2.00 -7.27 5.32
C VAL A 44 1.49 -7.40 6.75
N VAL A 45 1.88 -8.48 7.43
CA VAL A 45 1.61 -8.72 8.86
C VAL A 45 2.88 -9.21 9.53
N GLY A 46 3.12 -8.76 10.76
CA GLY A 46 4.19 -9.27 11.61
C GLY A 46 5.02 -8.21 12.29
N SER A 47 6.22 -8.60 12.74
CA SER A 47 7.19 -7.72 13.39
C SER A 47 8.59 -8.34 13.36
N GLY A 48 9.62 -7.50 13.45
CA GLY A 48 11.01 -7.94 13.59
C GLY A 48 11.47 -8.90 12.49
N LYS A 49 11.66 -10.19 12.85
CA LYS A 49 12.06 -11.26 11.92
C LYS A 49 10.86 -12.03 11.34
N ASN A 50 9.69 -11.89 11.92
CA ASN A 50 8.47 -12.62 11.56
C ASN A 50 7.57 -11.72 10.72
N ILE A 51 7.94 -11.47 9.47
CA ILE A 51 7.18 -10.66 8.52
C ILE A 51 6.62 -11.56 7.42
N HIS A 52 5.32 -11.50 7.23
CA HIS A 52 4.59 -12.27 6.21
C HIS A 52 3.93 -11.31 5.23
N THR A 53 3.88 -11.70 3.96
CA THR A 53 3.27 -10.94 2.87
C THR A 53 2.21 -11.78 2.18
N SER A 54 1.11 -11.15 1.81
CA SER A 54 0.05 -11.77 1.02
C SER A 54 0.46 -11.96 -0.44
N LEU A 55 -0.40 -12.57 -1.24
CA LEU A 55 -0.40 -12.40 -2.69
C LEU A 55 -0.59 -10.92 -3.02
N CYS A 56 -0.13 -10.51 -4.20
CA CYS A 56 -0.45 -9.18 -4.70
C CYS A 56 -1.86 -9.17 -5.32
N GLY A 57 -2.58 -8.07 -5.12
CA GLY A 57 -3.83 -7.78 -5.81
C GLY A 57 -3.69 -6.49 -6.62
N GLU A 58 -4.53 -6.32 -7.62
CA GLU A 58 -4.62 -5.09 -8.39
C GLU A 58 -6.05 -4.55 -8.41
N LEU A 59 -6.18 -3.24 -8.47
CA LEU A 59 -7.44 -2.58 -8.77
C LEU A 59 -7.44 -2.17 -10.25
N LYS A 60 -8.51 -2.55 -10.94
CA LYS A 60 -8.78 -2.09 -12.30
C LYS A 60 -9.93 -1.10 -12.26
N ALA A 61 -9.70 0.11 -12.77
CA ALA A 61 -10.79 1.06 -13.00
C ALA A 61 -11.72 0.50 -14.07
N VAL A 62 -13.02 0.44 -13.79
CA VAL A 62 -14.01 -0.08 -14.75
C VAL A 62 -14.37 1.00 -15.77
N ASN A 63 -14.43 2.27 -15.37
CA ASN A 63 -15.02 3.34 -16.19
C ASN A 63 -14.22 4.66 -16.26
N SER A 64 -13.00 4.78 -15.74
CA SER A 64 -12.28 6.05 -15.75
C SER A 64 -10.82 5.93 -16.15
N ALA A 65 -10.31 6.95 -16.87
CA ALA A 65 -8.90 7.06 -17.23
C ALA A 65 -8.01 7.49 -16.04
N PHE A 66 -8.59 7.95 -14.94
CA PHE A 66 -7.88 8.40 -13.74
C PHE A 66 -8.56 7.84 -12.48
N PHE A 67 -7.74 7.26 -11.62
CA PHE A 67 -8.16 6.58 -10.40
C PHE A 67 -8.23 7.59 -9.24
N ASP A 68 -9.28 8.37 -9.19
CA ASP A 68 -9.50 9.37 -8.14
C ASP A 68 -10.18 8.78 -6.89
N TYR A 69 -10.35 9.61 -5.87
CA TYR A 69 -11.01 9.24 -4.61
C TYR A 69 -12.45 8.73 -4.82
N LYS A 70 -13.19 9.34 -5.76
CA LYS A 70 -14.57 8.95 -6.06
C LYS A 70 -14.67 7.54 -6.62
N ALA A 71 -13.79 7.21 -7.58
CA ALA A 71 -13.74 5.88 -8.18
C ALA A 71 -13.32 4.80 -7.15
N LYS A 72 -12.50 5.17 -6.16
CA LYS A 72 -11.99 4.24 -5.12
C LYS A 72 -12.99 3.95 -4.01
N TYR A 73 -13.82 4.91 -3.62
CA TYR A 73 -14.56 4.84 -2.36
C TYR A 73 -16.06 5.17 -2.45
N GLU A 74 -16.50 5.89 -3.46
CA GLU A 74 -17.89 6.34 -3.59
C GLU A 74 -18.70 5.55 -4.62
N ASP A 75 -18.05 4.94 -5.62
CA ASP A 75 -18.71 4.13 -6.65
C ASP A 75 -18.58 2.63 -6.32
N PRO A 76 -19.67 1.93 -5.92
CA PRO A 76 -19.64 0.48 -5.63
C PRO A 76 -19.22 -0.40 -6.83
N HIS A 77 -19.24 0.15 -8.03
CA HIS A 77 -18.88 -0.52 -9.28
C HIS A 77 -17.67 0.14 -9.97
N GLY A 78 -17.04 1.12 -9.34
CA GLY A 78 -15.93 1.89 -9.92
C GLY A 78 -14.64 1.10 -10.08
N CYS A 79 -14.48 0.01 -9.32
CA CYS A 79 -13.26 -0.78 -9.27
C CYS A 79 -13.56 -2.26 -9.25
N ASP A 80 -12.83 -3.01 -10.06
CA ASP A 80 -12.76 -4.46 -9.98
C ASP A 80 -11.43 -4.88 -9.36
N MET A 81 -11.48 -5.69 -8.30
CA MET A 81 -10.28 -6.18 -7.63
C MET A 81 -9.93 -7.58 -8.13
N LYS A 82 -8.74 -7.73 -8.68
CA LYS A 82 -8.19 -9.02 -9.11
C LYS A 82 -7.11 -9.50 -8.16
N ILE A 83 -7.34 -10.63 -7.49
CA ILE A 83 -6.37 -11.31 -6.63
C ILE A 83 -6.28 -12.79 -7.04
N PRO A 84 -5.10 -13.32 -7.39
CA PRO A 84 -3.84 -12.60 -7.56
C PRO A 84 -3.89 -11.60 -8.71
N ALA A 85 -3.05 -10.56 -8.60
CA ALA A 85 -2.85 -9.58 -9.67
C ALA A 85 -2.38 -10.27 -10.96
N ASP A 86 -2.82 -9.75 -12.11
CA ASP A 86 -2.46 -10.29 -13.43
C ASP A 86 -1.07 -9.78 -13.86
N ILE A 87 -0.06 -10.22 -13.13
CA ILE A 87 1.34 -9.85 -13.33
C ILE A 87 2.22 -11.10 -13.32
N PRO A 88 3.40 -11.08 -13.98
CA PRO A 88 4.32 -12.20 -13.93
C PRO A 88 4.68 -12.60 -12.50
N GLN A 89 4.78 -13.90 -12.24
CA GLN A 89 5.09 -14.44 -10.91
C GLN A 89 6.38 -13.84 -10.34
N GLU A 90 7.41 -13.67 -11.17
CA GLU A 90 8.67 -13.03 -10.77
C GLU A 90 8.47 -11.60 -10.26
N THR A 91 7.61 -10.82 -10.92
CA THR A 91 7.27 -9.44 -10.50
C THR A 91 6.51 -9.46 -9.18
N GLN A 92 5.55 -10.37 -9.03
CA GLN A 92 4.82 -10.56 -7.78
C GLN A 92 5.77 -10.89 -6.62
N ASP A 93 6.71 -11.81 -6.83
CA ASP A 93 7.67 -12.19 -5.80
C ASP A 93 8.63 -11.04 -5.42
N LYS A 94 9.04 -10.24 -6.41
CA LYS A 94 9.83 -9.02 -6.16
C LYS A 94 9.07 -7.99 -5.34
N MET A 95 7.78 -7.73 -5.68
CA MET A 95 6.94 -6.81 -4.91
C MET A 95 6.71 -7.29 -3.48
N ARG A 96 6.46 -8.57 -3.27
CA ARG A 96 6.31 -9.19 -1.94
C ARG A 96 7.58 -9.04 -1.11
N LYS A 97 8.75 -9.31 -1.71
CA LYS A 97 10.05 -9.10 -1.05
C LYS A 97 10.28 -7.63 -0.71
N ALA A 98 9.99 -6.72 -1.65
CA ALA A 98 10.09 -5.28 -1.41
C ALA A 98 9.18 -4.85 -0.26
N SER A 99 7.93 -5.35 -0.21
CA SER A 99 6.99 -5.08 0.88
C SER A 99 7.55 -5.47 2.25
N ALA A 100 8.13 -6.66 2.36
CA ALA A 100 8.75 -7.11 3.61
C ALA A 100 9.97 -6.26 4.01
N VAL A 101 10.79 -5.86 3.03
CA VAL A 101 11.97 -5.01 3.27
C VAL A 101 11.56 -3.63 3.73
N VAL A 102 10.62 -2.98 3.04
CA VAL A 102 10.12 -1.64 3.41
C VAL A 102 9.52 -1.67 4.81
N PHE A 103 8.65 -2.66 5.10
CA PHE A 103 8.04 -2.81 6.42
C PHE A 103 9.10 -2.95 7.53
N LYS A 104 10.12 -3.76 7.28
CA LYS A 104 11.23 -3.97 8.23
C LYS A 104 12.06 -2.70 8.44
N VAL A 105 12.44 -2.00 7.36
CA VAL A 105 13.26 -0.77 7.42
C VAL A 105 12.53 0.32 8.19
N LEU A 106 11.21 0.44 8.00
CA LEU A 106 10.37 1.37 8.74
C LEU A 106 10.02 0.89 10.17
N ARG A 107 10.62 -0.22 10.63
CA ARG A 107 10.33 -0.82 11.94
C ARG A 107 8.85 -1.09 12.15
N GLY A 108 8.16 -1.52 11.09
CA GLY A 108 6.74 -1.85 11.12
C GLY A 108 6.43 -2.97 12.10
N CYS A 109 5.28 -2.86 12.76
CA CYS A 109 4.76 -3.88 13.67
C CYS A 109 3.25 -3.96 13.54
N GLY A 110 2.72 -5.17 13.46
CA GLY A 110 1.31 -5.44 13.27
C GLY A 110 0.96 -5.59 11.79
N LEU A 111 0.41 -4.58 11.16
CA LEU A 111 -0.10 -4.65 9.79
C LEU A 111 0.28 -3.43 8.96
N ALA A 112 0.33 -3.62 7.65
CA ALA A 112 0.35 -2.53 6.67
C ALA A 112 -0.10 -3.04 5.30
N ARG A 113 -0.59 -2.13 4.44
CA ARG A 113 -0.73 -2.36 3.01
C ARG A 113 0.33 -1.54 2.28
N MET A 114 1.05 -2.21 1.40
CA MET A 114 2.03 -1.62 0.51
C MET A 114 1.39 -1.38 -0.84
N ASP A 115 1.46 -0.16 -1.31
CA ASP A 115 0.86 0.26 -2.57
C ASP A 115 1.97 0.54 -3.58
N PHE A 116 1.84 -0.04 -4.77
CA PHE A 116 2.82 0.05 -5.85
C PHE A 116 2.18 0.56 -7.13
N LEU A 117 2.94 1.30 -7.91
CA LEU A 117 2.63 1.65 -9.28
C LEU A 117 3.45 0.75 -10.22
N LEU A 118 2.78 -0.03 -11.05
CA LEU A 118 3.40 -0.88 -12.07
C LEU A 118 3.26 -0.19 -13.43
N GLY A 119 4.38 0.26 -13.97
CA GLY A 119 4.44 0.90 -15.28
C GLY A 119 4.25 -0.08 -16.43
N SER A 120 3.94 0.44 -17.61
CA SER A 120 3.80 -0.34 -18.84
C SER A 120 5.11 -0.98 -19.31
N ASP A 121 6.26 -0.48 -18.82
CA ASP A 121 7.60 -1.02 -19.05
C ASP A 121 7.94 -2.23 -18.13
N GLY A 122 6.99 -2.66 -17.30
CA GLY A 122 7.16 -3.75 -16.34
C GLY A 122 7.94 -3.38 -15.08
N LYS A 123 8.38 -2.13 -14.94
CA LYS A 123 8.99 -1.65 -13.70
C LYS A 123 7.91 -1.28 -12.69
N PHE A 124 8.17 -1.60 -11.44
CA PHE A 124 7.29 -1.18 -10.36
C PHE A 124 7.99 -0.21 -9.41
N TYR A 125 7.20 0.68 -8.86
CA TYR A 125 7.63 1.72 -7.94
C TYR A 125 6.81 1.61 -6.67
N PHE A 126 7.46 1.65 -5.51
CA PHE A 126 6.78 1.76 -4.24
C PHE A 126 6.17 3.17 -4.14
N SER A 127 4.87 3.25 -3.92
CA SER A 127 4.14 4.50 -3.83
C SER A 127 3.94 4.93 -2.39
N GLU A 128 3.27 4.11 -1.60
CA GLU A 128 2.99 4.44 -0.19
C GLU A 128 2.84 3.20 0.69
N ILE A 129 2.97 3.42 1.99
CA ILE A 129 2.60 2.46 3.04
C ILE A 129 1.35 2.96 3.77
N ASN A 130 0.32 2.14 3.81
CA ASN A 130 -0.85 2.38 4.63
C ASN A 130 -0.75 1.55 5.92
N THR A 131 -0.42 2.22 7.02
CA THR A 131 -0.16 1.58 8.32
C THR A 131 -1.42 1.25 9.13
N LEU A 132 -2.59 1.70 8.67
CA LEU A 132 -3.88 1.38 9.26
C LEU A 132 -4.90 1.11 8.14
N PRO A 133 -4.73 0.05 7.34
CA PRO A 133 -5.64 -0.29 6.27
C PRO A 133 -7.01 -0.68 6.81
N GLY A 134 -8.06 -0.51 6.00
CA GLY A 134 -9.40 -0.94 6.36
C GLY A 134 -9.46 -2.44 6.64
N MET A 135 -10.29 -2.82 7.62
CA MET A 135 -10.43 -4.20 8.10
C MET A 135 -11.85 -4.76 7.89
N SER A 136 -12.73 -4.06 7.16
CA SER A 136 -14.05 -4.61 6.81
C SER A 136 -13.92 -5.76 5.80
N ALA A 137 -14.94 -6.58 5.67
CA ALA A 137 -14.96 -7.70 4.71
C ALA A 137 -14.71 -7.28 3.25
N THR A 138 -15.07 -6.03 2.91
CA THR A 138 -14.86 -5.45 1.58
C THR A 138 -13.54 -4.71 1.42
N SER A 139 -12.75 -4.58 2.50
CA SER A 139 -11.45 -3.89 2.45
C SER A 139 -10.39 -4.74 1.75
N LEU A 140 -9.47 -4.06 1.05
CA LEU A 140 -8.37 -4.69 0.31
C LEU A 140 -7.51 -5.59 1.19
N PHE A 141 -7.18 -5.15 2.39
CA PHE A 141 -6.26 -5.86 3.27
C PHE A 141 -6.74 -7.27 3.65
N PRO A 142 -7.95 -7.49 4.20
CA PRO A 142 -8.44 -8.83 4.50
C PRO A 142 -8.65 -9.67 3.24
N GLN A 143 -9.10 -9.09 2.12
CA GLN A 143 -9.28 -9.84 0.88
C GLN A 143 -7.95 -10.39 0.32
N LEU A 144 -6.86 -9.60 0.37
CA LEU A 144 -5.52 -10.05 0.01
C LEU A 144 -5.06 -11.27 0.83
N TRP A 145 -5.35 -11.27 2.13
CA TRP A 145 -5.00 -12.38 3.01
C TRP A 145 -5.89 -13.59 2.81
N GLN A 146 -7.19 -13.41 2.60
CA GLN A 146 -8.11 -14.51 2.31
C GLN A 146 -7.72 -15.23 1.01
N ALA A 147 -7.41 -14.47 -0.04
CA ALA A 147 -6.89 -15.03 -1.29
C ALA A 147 -5.54 -15.74 -1.12
N SER A 148 -4.77 -15.36 -0.10
CA SER A 148 -3.51 -16.01 0.29
C SER A 148 -3.71 -17.23 1.20
N GLY A 149 -4.94 -17.68 1.43
CA GLY A 149 -5.29 -18.85 2.23
C GLY A 149 -5.31 -18.62 3.75
N LYS A 150 -5.33 -17.36 4.20
CA LYS A 150 -5.46 -17.00 5.62
C LYS A 150 -6.90 -16.67 5.97
N LYS A 151 -7.41 -17.21 7.06
CA LYS A 151 -8.69 -16.80 7.61
C LYS A 151 -8.57 -15.46 8.31
N TYR A 152 -9.67 -14.75 8.44
CA TYR A 152 -9.69 -13.45 9.10
C TYR A 152 -9.24 -13.55 10.57
N GLU A 153 -9.67 -14.59 11.27
CA GLU A 153 -9.29 -14.87 12.65
C GLU A 153 -7.77 -15.07 12.79
N ASP A 154 -7.13 -15.80 11.85
CA ASP A 154 -5.67 -16.02 11.86
C ASP A 154 -4.90 -14.69 11.73
N ILE A 155 -5.48 -13.72 11.00
CA ILE A 155 -4.90 -12.39 10.85
C ILE A 155 -4.98 -11.66 12.20
N LEU A 156 -6.13 -11.67 12.84
CA LEU A 156 -6.33 -11.03 14.15
C LEU A 156 -5.39 -11.63 15.23
N ASP A 157 -5.28 -12.94 15.29
CA ASP A 157 -4.36 -13.63 16.19
C ASP A 157 -2.90 -13.23 15.92
N SER A 158 -2.52 -13.12 14.66
CA SER A 158 -1.18 -12.66 14.27
C SER A 158 -0.90 -11.23 14.71
N LEU A 159 -1.89 -10.34 14.65
CA LEU A 159 -1.78 -8.95 15.11
C LEU A 159 -1.63 -8.86 16.62
N ILE A 160 -2.44 -9.61 17.37
CA ILE A 160 -2.37 -9.69 18.83
C ILE A 160 -0.99 -10.23 19.24
N LYS A 161 -0.53 -11.31 18.62
CA LYS A 161 0.80 -11.87 18.88
C LYS A 161 1.91 -10.86 18.60
N SER A 162 1.85 -10.14 17.48
CA SER A 162 2.83 -9.11 17.14
C SER A 162 2.90 -7.99 18.18
N ALA A 163 1.76 -7.62 18.77
CA ALA A 163 1.70 -6.62 19.84
C ALA A 163 2.42 -7.10 21.12
N PHE A 164 2.21 -8.37 21.52
CA PHE A 164 2.93 -8.96 22.66
C PHE A 164 4.44 -9.11 22.37
N ASP A 165 4.82 -9.51 21.16
CA ASP A 165 6.22 -9.64 20.76
C ASP A 165 6.92 -8.28 20.85
N ARG A 166 6.27 -7.22 20.34
CA ARG A 166 6.81 -5.84 20.42
C ARG A 166 6.93 -5.36 21.86
N LYS A 167 5.94 -5.66 22.72
CA LYS A 167 6.01 -5.32 24.14
C LYS A 167 7.23 -5.96 24.79
N ARG A 168 7.43 -7.28 24.59
CA ARG A 168 8.59 -8.01 25.13
C ARG A 168 9.93 -7.44 24.61
N GLU A 169 9.99 -7.11 23.32
CA GLU A 169 11.17 -6.47 22.74
C GLU A 169 11.47 -5.14 23.42
N ASN A 170 10.45 -4.27 23.58
CA ASN A 170 10.63 -2.98 24.23
C ASN A 170 11.05 -3.10 25.71
N GLU A 171 10.51 -4.08 26.43
CA GLU A 171 10.86 -4.35 27.82
C GLU A 171 12.26 -4.93 27.98
N SER A 172 12.86 -5.49 26.91
CA SER A 172 14.22 -6.02 26.93
C SER A 172 15.29 -4.91 26.83
N TYR A 173 14.92 -3.68 26.44
CA TYR A 173 15.86 -2.58 26.38
C TYR A 173 16.07 -1.99 27.78
N SER A 174 17.30 -2.03 28.25
CA SER A 174 17.71 -1.36 29.50
C SER A 174 17.83 0.15 29.28
N ILE A 175 17.20 0.94 30.16
CA ILE A 175 17.42 2.38 30.25
C ILE A 175 18.32 2.59 31.47
N GLU A 176 19.61 2.28 31.36
CA GLU A 176 20.59 2.72 32.33
C GLU A 176 20.85 4.20 32.13
N ARG A 177 20.68 5.00 33.20
CA ARG A 177 21.07 6.38 33.27
C ARG A 177 22.49 6.50 33.87
#